data_c0b45133f4ef9599420836beaddc1e53
#
_entry.id   c0b45133f4ef9599420836beaddc1e53
#
_cell.length_a   1.000
_cell.length_b   1.000
_cell.length_c   1.000
_cell.angle_alpha   90.00
_cell.angle_beta   90.00
_cell.angle_gamma   90.00
#
_symmetry.space_group_name_H-M   'P 1'
#
loop_
_entity.id
_entity.type
_entity.pdbx_description
1 polymer ?
#
loop_
_entity_poly.entity_id
_entity_poly.type
_entity_poly.pdbx_seq_one_letter_code
_entity_poly.pdbx_strand_id
1 'polypeptide(L)'
;MIIYFILFLLWISLLLILVLKITKLKQVIHQLPKVYLSGEYKDPLIGQDIKKILELPSSYTHHKESIIMVMSPTCMFCHDKLDEIIDNNKHKSHNLILYIDSKNKEFYNQFVEHVQFKSTMPVYPLSIVQQKKLRVFAFPAFIHIDSQGIITRNSTIADKLI
;
A
#
# COMPACT_ATOMS: atom_id res chain seq x y z
N MET A 1 -22.57 48.91 24.64
CA MET A 1 -21.09 48.87 24.87
C MET A 1 -20.63 47.55 25.49
N ILE A 2 -21.21 47.07 26.58
CA ILE A 2 -20.81 45.83 27.27
C ILE A 2 -20.82 44.60 26.34
N ILE A 3 -21.84 44.42 25.51
CA ILE A 3 -21.99 43.31 24.59
C ILE A 3 -20.83 43.23 23.57
N TYR A 4 -20.45 44.38 23.01
CA TYR A 4 -19.32 44.44 22.05
C TYR A 4 -17.99 44.10 22.71
N PHE A 5 -17.82 44.49 23.99
CA PHE A 5 -16.62 44.14 24.74
C PHE A 5 -16.52 42.63 25.03
N ILE A 6 -17.64 42.01 25.37
CA ILE A 6 -17.70 40.56 25.57
C ILE A 6 -17.42 39.80 24.29
N LEU A 7 -18.01 40.23 23.16
CA LEU A 7 -17.76 39.62 21.85
C LEU A 7 -16.28 39.76 21.43
N PHE A 8 -15.67 40.92 21.72
CA PHE A 8 -14.27 41.14 21.43
C PHE A 8 -13.35 40.25 22.25
N LEU A 9 -13.63 40.03 23.53
CA LEU A 9 -12.88 39.10 24.39
C LEU A 9 -13.02 37.66 23.92
N LEU A 10 -14.24 37.25 23.55
CA LEU A 10 -14.48 35.91 22.96
C LEU A 10 -13.68 35.71 21.67
N TRP A 11 -13.63 36.72 20.82
CA TRP A 11 -12.88 36.66 19.56
C TRP A 11 -11.38 36.52 19.78
N ILE A 12 -10.82 37.30 20.74
CA ILE A 12 -9.41 37.19 21.13
C ILE A 12 -9.10 35.77 21.70
N SER A 13 -9.96 35.24 22.55
CA SER A 13 -9.75 33.91 23.13
C SER A 13 -9.75 32.83 22.06
N LEU A 14 -10.63 32.93 21.05
CA LEU A 14 -10.69 32.00 19.93
C LEU A 14 -9.42 32.05 19.08
N LEU A 15 -8.91 33.27 18.79
CA LEU A 15 -7.64 33.45 18.08
C LEU A 15 -6.47 32.86 18.85
N LEU A 16 -6.44 33.02 20.14
CA LEU A 16 -5.37 32.48 21.00
C LEU A 16 -5.36 30.95 20.97
N ILE A 17 -6.53 30.33 21.04
CA ILE A 17 -6.69 28.86 20.94
C ILE A 17 -6.23 28.38 19.55
N LEU A 18 -6.56 29.10 18.48
CA LEU A 18 -6.16 28.75 17.12
C LEU A 18 -4.62 28.77 16.97
N VAL A 19 -3.99 29.84 17.47
CA VAL A 19 -2.52 29.96 17.45
C VAL A 19 -1.85 28.83 18.23
N LEU A 20 -2.37 28.46 19.40
CA LEU A 20 -1.85 27.36 20.19
C LEU A 20 -1.98 26.01 19.46
N LYS A 21 -3.09 25.78 18.74
CA LYS A 21 -3.26 24.56 17.94
C LYS A 21 -2.30 24.52 16.75
N ILE A 22 -2.10 25.63 16.07
CA ILE A 22 -1.17 25.73 14.93
C ILE A 22 0.28 25.50 15.40
N THR A 23 0.68 26.07 16.53
CA THR A 23 2.02 25.83 17.09
C THR A 23 2.25 24.38 17.48
N LYS A 24 1.26 23.72 18.11
CA LYS A 24 1.33 22.27 18.37
C LYS A 24 1.43 21.46 17.11
N LEU A 25 0.64 21.77 16.08
CA LEU A 25 0.70 21.08 14.79
C LEU A 25 2.07 21.23 14.13
N LYS A 26 2.63 22.46 14.14
CA LYS A 26 4.00 22.71 13.64
C LYS A 26 5.04 21.87 14.39
N GLN A 27 4.90 21.74 15.70
CA GLN A 27 5.82 20.96 16.52
C GLN A 27 5.77 19.46 16.16
N VAL A 28 4.56 18.92 15.94
CA VAL A 28 4.37 17.53 15.50
C VAL A 28 4.96 17.29 14.11
N ILE A 29 4.76 18.25 13.18
CA ILE A 29 5.34 18.16 11.83
C ILE A 29 6.89 18.19 11.88
N HIS A 30 7.46 19.00 12.77
CA HIS A 30 8.92 19.03 12.97
C HIS A 30 9.49 17.75 13.59
N GLN A 31 8.67 16.97 14.30
CA GLN A 31 9.06 15.70 14.87
C GLN A 31 8.97 14.55 13.86
N LEU A 32 8.31 14.78 12.70
CA LEU A 32 8.32 13.78 11.63
C LEU A 32 9.76 13.59 11.11
N PRO A 33 10.20 12.35 10.94
CA PRO A 33 11.52 12.06 10.41
C PRO A 33 11.72 12.78 9.07
N LYS A 34 12.70 13.64 8.97
CA LYS A 34 13.02 14.42 7.74
C LYS A 34 13.29 13.52 6.52
N VAL A 35 13.56 12.25 6.76
CA VAL A 35 13.76 11.21 5.72
C VAL A 35 12.59 11.13 4.73
N TYR A 36 11.37 11.42 5.18
CA TYR A 36 10.19 11.41 4.28
C TYR A 36 10.10 12.67 3.39
N LEU A 37 10.81 13.73 3.71
CA LEU A 37 10.77 14.99 2.99
C LEU A 37 11.94 15.20 2.03
N SER A 38 13.03 14.46 2.21
CA SER A 38 14.28 14.66 1.43
C SER A 38 14.35 13.89 0.12
N GLY A 39 13.38 13.04 -0.19
CA GLY A 39 13.41 12.22 -1.42
C GLY A 39 14.52 11.15 -1.48
N GLU A 40 15.38 11.06 -0.47
CA GLU A 40 16.51 10.12 -0.41
C GLU A 40 16.16 8.77 0.23
N TYR A 41 14.89 8.55 0.61
CA TYR A 41 14.49 7.25 1.15
C TYR A 41 14.52 6.20 0.04
N LYS A 42 15.60 5.44 0.01
CA LYS A 42 15.66 4.22 -0.78
C LYS A 42 14.98 3.11 0.01
N ASP A 43 13.89 2.57 -0.52
CA ASP A 43 13.28 1.37 0.06
C ASP A 43 14.34 0.26 0.07
N PRO A 44 14.67 -0.31 1.25
CA PRO A 44 15.69 -1.34 1.36
C PRO A 44 15.33 -2.66 0.65
N LEU A 45 14.12 -2.80 0.13
CA LEU A 45 13.73 -3.91 -0.74
C LEU A 45 14.24 -3.74 -2.17
N ILE A 46 14.45 -2.51 -2.63
CA ILE A 46 14.92 -2.25 -3.99
C ILE A 46 16.33 -2.81 -4.16
N GLY A 47 16.53 -3.60 -5.23
CA GLY A 47 17.77 -4.29 -5.51
C GLY A 47 17.90 -5.67 -4.85
N GLN A 48 16.92 -6.10 -4.03
CA GLN A 48 16.92 -7.44 -3.46
C GLN A 48 16.29 -8.46 -4.42
N ASP A 49 16.81 -9.70 -4.37
CA ASP A 49 16.20 -10.83 -5.05
C ASP A 49 14.94 -11.28 -4.31
N ILE A 50 13.81 -11.24 -5.02
CA ILE A 50 12.50 -11.60 -4.47
C ILE A 50 12.46 -13.03 -3.93
N LYS A 51 13.21 -13.97 -4.50
CA LYS A 51 13.25 -15.37 -4.08
C LYS A 51 13.79 -15.57 -2.67
N LYS A 52 14.64 -14.65 -2.19
CA LYS A 52 15.14 -14.67 -0.81
C LYS A 52 14.10 -14.26 0.21
N ILE A 53 13.03 -13.60 -0.26
CA ILE A 53 12.00 -13.00 0.58
C ILE A 53 10.70 -13.82 0.50
N LEU A 54 10.35 -14.26 -0.70
CA LEU A 54 9.07 -14.87 -1.02
C LEU A 54 9.28 -16.14 -1.86
N GLU A 55 8.56 -17.19 -1.54
CA GLU A 55 8.48 -18.36 -2.41
C GLU A 55 7.63 -18.00 -3.62
N LEU A 56 8.27 -17.97 -4.79
CA LEU A 56 7.57 -17.70 -6.03
C LEU A 56 6.90 -18.99 -6.53
N PRO A 57 5.72 -18.86 -7.14
CA PRO A 57 5.01 -19.99 -7.69
C PRO A 57 5.76 -20.61 -8.87
N SER A 58 5.51 -21.90 -9.13
CA SER A 58 6.05 -22.60 -10.30
C SER A 58 5.62 -21.98 -11.64
N SER A 59 4.51 -21.25 -11.65
CA SER A 59 4.02 -20.49 -12.81
C SER A 59 4.80 -19.19 -13.06
N TYR A 60 5.67 -18.78 -12.14
CA TYR A 60 6.51 -17.61 -12.33
C TYR A 60 7.50 -17.84 -13.47
N THR A 61 7.34 -17.08 -14.53
CA THR A 61 8.22 -17.17 -15.70
C THR A 61 9.42 -16.24 -15.48
N HIS A 62 10.59 -16.82 -15.23
CA HIS A 62 11.85 -16.08 -15.31
C HIS A 62 11.96 -15.46 -16.72
N HIS A 63 12.53 -14.29 -16.81
CA HIS A 63 12.74 -13.50 -18.04
C HIS A 63 11.61 -12.56 -18.43
N LYS A 64 10.54 -12.41 -17.61
CA LYS A 64 9.54 -11.37 -17.80
C LYS A 64 9.46 -10.48 -16.57
N GLU A 65 9.30 -9.20 -16.82
CA GLU A 65 8.90 -8.27 -15.76
C GLU A 65 7.58 -8.71 -15.17
N SER A 66 7.48 -8.67 -13.85
CA SER A 66 6.31 -9.13 -13.12
C SER A 66 5.92 -8.12 -12.06
N ILE A 67 4.63 -8.11 -11.73
CA ILE A 67 4.11 -7.28 -10.66
C ILE A 67 3.49 -8.22 -9.62
N ILE A 68 3.95 -8.12 -8.39
CA ILE A 68 3.29 -8.76 -7.25
C ILE A 68 2.36 -7.73 -6.62
N MET A 69 1.08 -8.06 -6.61
CA MET A 69 0.08 -7.29 -5.86
C MET A 69 -0.20 -8.00 -4.54
N VAL A 70 0.06 -7.29 -3.45
CA VAL A 70 -0.20 -7.78 -2.09
C VAL A 70 -1.46 -7.14 -1.56
N MET A 71 -2.39 -7.95 -1.08
CA MET A 71 -3.73 -7.52 -0.70
C MET A 71 -4.15 -8.10 0.66
N SER A 72 -5.12 -7.43 1.29
CA SER A 72 -5.87 -7.99 2.42
C SER A 72 -7.30 -8.31 1.99
N PRO A 73 -7.86 -9.46 2.40
CA PRO A 73 -9.25 -9.83 2.08
C PRO A 73 -10.29 -8.84 2.62
N THR A 74 -9.95 -8.10 3.68
CA THR A 74 -10.85 -7.13 4.34
C THR A 74 -10.67 -5.70 3.85
N CYS A 75 -9.78 -5.47 2.89
CA CYS A 75 -9.48 -4.15 2.37
C CYS A 75 -10.40 -3.82 1.18
N MET A 76 -11.43 -3.01 1.38
CA MET A 76 -12.37 -2.61 0.33
C MET A 76 -11.65 -1.97 -0.88
N PHE A 77 -10.71 -1.07 -0.64
CA PHE A 77 -9.92 -0.43 -1.70
C PHE A 77 -9.10 -1.44 -2.53
N CYS A 78 -8.72 -2.57 -1.92
CA CYS A 78 -8.06 -3.66 -2.64
C CYS A 78 -9.00 -4.35 -3.63
N HIS A 79 -10.26 -4.55 -3.23
CA HIS A 79 -11.28 -5.15 -4.10
C HIS A 79 -11.55 -4.27 -5.31
N ASP A 80 -11.82 -2.98 -5.08
CA ASP A 80 -12.09 -2.01 -6.15
C ASP A 80 -10.93 -1.95 -7.15
N LYS A 81 -9.69 -1.94 -6.64
CA LYS A 81 -8.51 -1.87 -7.49
C LYS A 81 -8.27 -3.16 -8.27
N LEU A 82 -8.53 -4.31 -7.66
CA LEU A 82 -8.44 -5.59 -8.35
C LEU A 82 -9.48 -5.70 -9.47
N ASP A 83 -10.73 -5.30 -9.20
CA ASP A 83 -11.79 -5.30 -10.19
C ASP A 83 -11.44 -4.38 -11.37
N GLU A 84 -10.92 -3.18 -11.12
CA GLU A 84 -10.41 -2.29 -12.16
C GLU A 84 -9.32 -2.95 -13.04
N ILE A 85 -8.40 -3.68 -12.42
CA ILE A 85 -7.33 -4.38 -13.15
C ILE A 85 -7.88 -5.52 -14.01
N ILE A 86 -8.86 -6.26 -13.49
CA ILE A 86 -9.51 -7.36 -14.20
C ILE A 86 -10.33 -6.83 -15.38
N ASP A 87 -11.19 -5.85 -15.15
CA ASP A 87 -12.09 -5.28 -16.14
C ASP A 87 -11.34 -4.65 -17.31
N ASN A 88 -10.21 -4.01 -17.03
CA ASN A 88 -9.35 -3.43 -18.05
C ASN A 88 -8.38 -4.44 -18.71
N ASN A 89 -8.46 -5.73 -18.37
CA ASN A 89 -7.53 -6.79 -18.84
C ASN A 89 -6.04 -6.50 -18.60
N LYS A 90 -5.72 -5.59 -17.70
CA LYS A 90 -4.33 -5.17 -17.41
C LYS A 90 -3.51 -6.30 -16.80
N HIS A 91 -4.14 -7.25 -16.11
CA HIS A 91 -3.50 -8.44 -15.57
C HIS A 91 -2.82 -9.32 -16.64
N LYS A 92 -3.32 -9.28 -17.89
CA LYS A 92 -2.76 -10.07 -19.00
C LYS A 92 -1.51 -9.44 -19.61
N SER A 93 -1.43 -8.11 -19.60
CA SER A 93 -0.28 -7.38 -20.15
C SER A 93 0.92 -7.36 -19.20
N HIS A 94 0.65 -7.45 -17.89
CA HIS A 94 1.67 -7.32 -16.85
C HIS A 94 1.72 -8.59 -16.00
N ASN A 95 2.38 -9.59 -16.29
CA ASN A 95 2.52 -10.84 -15.50
C ASN A 95 2.21 -10.63 -13.99
N LEU A 96 0.91 -10.44 -13.66
CA LEU A 96 0.44 -10.06 -12.34
C LEU A 96 0.28 -11.31 -11.48
N ILE A 97 0.85 -11.28 -10.27
CA ILE A 97 0.77 -12.35 -9.29
C ILE A 97 0.12 -11.79 -8.02
N LEU A 98 -0.93 -12.44 -7.54
CA LEU A 98 -1.65 -12.00 -6.35
C LEU A 98 -1.17 -12.75 -5.10
N TYR A 99 -0.77 -11.99 -4.08
CA TYR A 99 -0.54 -12.50 -2.74
C TYR A 99 -1.53 -11.91 -1.77
N ILE A 100 -2.27 -12.76 -1.08
CA ILE A 100 -3.36 -12.36 -0.20
C ILE A 100 -3.03 -12.74 1.23
N ASP A 101 -3.17 -11.79 2.15
CA ASP A 101 -3.01 -12.04 3.58
C ASP A 101 -3.89 -13.21 4.01
N SER A 102 -3.25 -14.27 4.50
CA SER A 102 -3.88 -15.52 4.92
C SER A 102 -4.06 -15.63 6.44
N LYS A 103 -3.92 -14.52 7.18
CA LYS A 103 -4.08 -14.50 8.64
C LYS A 103 -5.44 -15.03 9.09
N ASN A 104 -6.51 -14.66 8.40
CA ASN A 104 -7.84 -15.22 8.59
C ASN A 104 -8.17 -16.14 7.40
N LYS A 105 -8.21 -17.44 7.67
CA LYS A 105 -8.40 -18.48 6.65
C LYS A 105 -9.77 -18.42 5.96
N GLU A 106 -10.81 -18.04 6.70
CA GLU A 106 -12.16 -17.93 6.16
C GLU A 106 -12.26 -16.79 5.15
N PHE A 107 -11.84 -15.58 5.53
CA PHE A 107 -11.81 -14.44 4.61
C PHE A 107 -10.89 -14.66 3.42
N TYR A 108 -9.75 -15.33 3.64
CA TYR A 108 -8.86 -15.71 2.55
C TYR A 108 -9.57 -16.60 1.53
N ASN A 109 -10.24 -17.67 1.97
CA ASN A 109 -10.93 -18.61 1.08
C ASN A 109 -12.05 -17.92 0.29
N GLN A 110 -12.89 -17.14 0.96
CA GLN A 110 -13.97 -16.37 0.31
C GLN A 110 -13.41 -15.41 -0.76
N PHE A 111 -12.31 -14.77 -0.47
CA PHE A 111 -11.67 -13.86 -1.41
C PHE A 111 -11.06 -14.60 -2.61
N VAL A 112 -10.41 -15.73 -2.38
CA VAL A 112 -9.86 -16.58 -3.46
C VAL A 112 -10.97 -17.05 -4.39
N GLU A 113 -12.09 -17.53 -3.87
CA GLU A 113 -13.27 -17.92 -4.66
C GLU A 113 -13.78 -16.79 -5.51
N HIS A 114 -13.88 -15.57 -4.92
CA HIS A 114 -14.31 -14.38 -5.65
C HIS A 114 -13.37 -14.04 -6.82
N VAL A 115 -12.05 -14.10 -6.60
CA VAL A 115 -11.05 -13.82 -7.65
C VAL A 115 -11.10 -14.88 -8.75
N GLN A 116 -11.20 -16.16 -8.37
CA GLN A 116 -11.24 -17.27 -9.32
C GLN A 116 -12.53 -17.26 -10.17
N PHE A 117 -13.62 -16.77 -9.62
CA PHE A 117 -14.85 -16.58 -10.38
C PHE A 117 -14.71 -15.51 -11.47
N LYS A 118 -13.97 -14.43 -11.20
CA LYS A 118 -13.79 -13.30 -12.13
C LYS A 118 -12.61 -13.45 -13.08
N SER A 119 -11.58 -14.20 -12.69
CA SER A 119 -10.33 -14.29 -13.46
C SER A 119 -9.60 -15.60 -13.24
N THR A 120 -8.67 -15.90 -14.17
CA THR A 120 -7.75 -17.06 -14.07
C THR A 120 -6.41 -16.69 -13.42
N MET A 121 -6.35 -15.54 -12.72
CA MET A 121 -5.11 -15.10 -12.09
C MET A 121 -4.69 -16.04 -10.96
N PRO A 122 -3.39 -16.35 -10.86
CA PRO A 122 -2.89 -17.17 -9.77
C PRO A 122 -2.91 -16.36 -8.46
N VAL A 123 -3.49 -16.98 -7.42
CA VAL A 123 -3.61 -16.40 -6.08
C VAL A 123 -2.82 -17.25 -5.10
N TYR A 124 -2.00 -16.61 -4.29
CA TYR A 124 -1.12 -17.27 -3.32
C TYR A 124 -1.34 -16.70 -1.91
N PRO A 125 -1.24 -17.56 -0.88
CA PRO A 125 -1.33 -17.09 0.49
C PRO A 125 -0.05 -16.33 0.88
N LEU A 126 -0.24 -15.23 1.59
CA LEU A 126 0.84 -14.46 2.19
C LEU A 126 0.82 -14.66 3.71
N SER A 127 1.86 -15.24 4.25
CA SER A 127 2.03 -15.35 5.70
C SER A 127 2.47 -14.01 6.31
N ILE A 128 2.19 -13.83 7.61
CA ILE A 128 2.62 -12.63 8.35
C ILE A 128 4.16 -12.45 8.37
N VAL A 129 4.91 -13.55 8.28
CA VAL A 129 6.36 -13.52 8.22
C VAL A 129 6.84 -12.98 6.87
N GLN A 130 6.23 -13.43 5.78
CA GLN A 130 6.51 -12.94 4.43
C GLN A 130 6.11 -11.46 4.28
N GLN A 131 4.93 -11.09 4.80
CA GLN A 131 4.46 -9.70 4.82
C GLN A 131 5.46 -8.76 5.51
N LYS A 132 6.00 -9.18 6.67
CA LYS A 132 7.04 -8.42 7.40
C LYS A 132 8.34 -8.32 6.61
N LYS A 133 8.78 -9.40 5.96
CA LYS A 133 9.98 -9.40 5.11
C LYS A 133 9.81 -8.47 3.90
N LEU A 134 8.62 -8.45 3.31
CA LEU A 134 8.24 -7.54 2.21
C LEU A 134 7.99 -6.10 2.68
N ARG A 135 8.05 -5.82 3.98
CA ARG A 135 7.76 -4.51 4.57
C ARG A 135 6.43 -3.90 4.12
N VAL A 136 5.44 -4.76 3.91
CA VAL A 136 4.10 -4.31 3.53
C VAL A 136 3.34 -3.92 4.78
N PHE A 137 3.12 -2.62 4.97
CA PHE A 137 2.41 -2.04 6.12
C PHE A 137 1.03 -1.49 5.73
N ALA A 138 0.77 -1.35 4.44
CA ALA A 138 -0.50 -0.88 3.91
C ALA A 138 -0.90 -1.69 2.68
N PHE A 139 -2.20 -1.80 2.42
CA PHE A 139 -2.77 -2.53 1.29
C PHE A 139 -3.60 -1.59 0.39
N PRO A 140 -3.60 -1.83 -0.93
CA PRO A 140 -2.76 -2.78 -1.64
C PRO A 140 -1.29 -2.32 -1.73
N ALA A 141 -0.36 -3.26 -1.88
CA ALA A 141 1.03 -2.94 -2.21
C ALA A 141 1.40 -3.59 -3.54
N PHE A 142 2.18 -2.88 -4.34
CA PHE A 142 2.64 -3.31 -5.66
C PHE A 142 4.16 -3.39 -5.67
N ILE A 143 4.69 -4.57 -5.93
CA ILE A 143 6.12 -4.84 -5.97
C ILE A 143 6.48 -5.22 -7.41
N HIS A 144 7.29 -4.39 -8.05
CA HIS A 144 7.79 -4.65 -9.39
C HIS A 144 9.07 -5.44 -9.34
N ILE A 145 9.15 -6.43 -10.21
CA ILE A 145 10.28 -7.35 -10.32
C ILE A 145 10.71 -7.33 -11.78
N ASP A 146 12.00 -7.16 -12.00
CA ASP A 146 12.58 -7.26 -13.33
C ASP A 146 12.70 -8.72 -13.81
N SER A 147 13.21 -8.89 -15.03
CA SER A 147 13.43 -10.20 -15.66
C SER A 147 14.46 -11.08 -14.95
N GLN A 148 15.22 -10.54 -14.02
CA GLN A 148 16.21 -11.27 -13.21
C GLN A 148 15.65 -11.66 -11.84
N GLY A 149 14.47 -11.17 -11.47
CA GLY A 149 13.85 -11.39 -10.18
C GLY A 149 14.26 -10.37 -9.12
N ILE A 150 14.83 -9.24 -9.54
CA ILE A 150 15.25 -8.17 -8.63
C ILE A 150 14.10 -7.18 -8.46
N ILE A 151 13.85 -6.79 -7.23
CA ILE A 151 12.83 -5.78 -6.90
C ILE A 151 13.33 -4.41 -7.39
N THR A 152 12.59 -3.82 -8.32
CA THR A 152 12.91 -2.52 -8.91
C THR A 152 12.10 -1.39 -8.29
N ARG A 153 10.89 -1.72 -7.79
CA ARG A 153 9.99 -0.72 -7.21
C ARG A 153 9.03 -1.36 -6.21
N ASN A 154 8.71 -0.60 -5.17
CA ASN A 154 7.67 -0.93 -4.20
C ASN A 154 6.79 0.31 -3.99
N SER A 155 5.47 0.15 -4.11
CA SER A 155 4.52 1.27 -4.00
C SER A 155 3.18 0.79 -3.46
N THR A 156 2.52 1.63 -2.70
CA THR A 156 1.11 1.46 -2.28
C THR A 156 0.14 2.18 -3.22
N ILE A 157 0.65 2.92 -4.21
CA ILE A 157 -0.14 3.69 -5.16
C ILE A 157 -0.06 3.02 -6.53
N ALA A 158 -1.20 2.63 -7.06
CA ALA A 158 -1.30 1.94 -8.36
C ALA A 158 -1.24 2.87 -9.58
N ASP A 159 -1.34 4.17 -9.39
CA ASP A 159 -1.73 5.12 -10.44
C ASP A 159 -0.77 5.28 -11.61
N LYS A 160 0.42 4.70 -11.53
CA LYS A 160 1.41 4.77 -12.63
C LYS A 160 1.96 3.41 -13.05
N LEU A 161 1.35 2.34 -12.58
CA LEU A 161 1.99 1.03 -12.62
C LEU A 161 1.27 0.01 -13.48
N ILE A 162 -0.01 0.25 -13.72
CA ILE A 162 -0.88 -0.64 -14.48
C ILE A 162 -1.75 0.16 -15.44
#